data_ada4b0b3b20dff18f3fd420dac85fefb
#
_entry.id   ada4b0b3b20dff18f3fd420dac85fefb
#
_cell.length_a   1.000
_cell.length_b   1.000
_cell.length_c   1.000
_cell.angle_alpha   90.00
_cell.angle_beta   90.00
_cell.angle_gamma   90.00
#
_symmetry.space_group_name_H-M   'P 1'
#
loop_
_entity.id
_entity.type
_entity.pdbx_description
1 polymer ?
#
loop_
_entity_poly.entity_id
_entity_poly.type
_entity_poly.pdbx_seq_one_letter_code
_entity_poly.pdbx_strand_id
1 'polypeptide(L)'
;MTRQIRVVDHIVAQLVGAGVDFMFGVDGANIEDLYDAAHFSDGITAVLAKHEFSAATMADGYSRAGCGLGVVMATSGGGSLNVIPGLGESFTSRVPVLALIGQAPTTMDGNGSFQDTSGRNGALDAEALFTAVSVYCRRITTAGDIISALPEAISAARRGGPAVLLLPKDIQQSRLPAMPVGEFLPTKSDSDLRPLLQHIRVAKGPVIILAGEQVARDDARDELELVRSLLGASTAVVPDAKDVTGTTGLGAEALLGVTGVMGHTGVAQAIRNSAVCVIVGTRLSVTARAGLDEALSRTAVCSLGSAIPFVPCQHIHSDDLRNSLSQLATELGSTGPEPAAPTGEDPRQGELSTPQHNGRGIRYRDAIDALDEALPDRVDIVVDAGNCGAAAIHTLPVRRAGRFIVALGMGGMGYSFGAAIGMTFGRQARHESRRTIALAGDGSFFMHGMEIHTAVQYRLPITFVLFNNNAHAMCVSREQIFYHDLYSYNRFGESSLGAGLAAMFPGLHAVDVDDPRVLREALGQALSTPGPSVVSIRCSADEIPPFAPFLNERDGHHHSTVTTEVQEAIADVPSRS
;
A
#
# COMPACT_ATOMS: atom_id res chain seq x y z
N MET A 1 27.87 -36.95 14.19
CA MET A 1 28.17 -35.50 14.32
C MET A 1 27.05 -34.75 13.64
N THR A 2 26.39 -33.81 14.31
CA THR A 2 25.33 -32.97 13.72
C THR A 2 25.95 -32.11 12.61
N ARG A 3 25.35 -32.10 11.42
CA ARG A 3 25.80 -31.28 10.29
C ARG A 3 25.84 -29.82 10.72
N GLN A 4 26.94 -29.11 10.45
CA GLN A 4 27.10 -27.69 10.71
C GLN A 4 26.77 -26.89 9.44
N ILE A 5 25.96 -25.85 9.55
CA ILE A 5 25.56 -24.94 8.46
C ILE A 5 25.84 -23.49 8.85
N ARG A 6 25.96 -22.57 7.88
CA ARG A 6 26.07 -21.14 8.17
C ARG A 6 24.73 -20.59 8.72
N VAL A 7 24.80 -19.49 9.45
CA VAL A 7 23.60 -18.78 9.92
C VAL A 7 22.72 -18.39 8.74
N VAL A 8 23.30 -17.89 7.64
CA VAL A 8 22.52 -17.52 6.44
C VAL A 8 21.83 -18.71 5.79
N ASP A 9 22.48 -19.88 5.76
CA ASP A 9 21.86 -21.12 5.23
C ASP A 9 20.66 -21.55 6.10
N HIS A 10 20.75 -21.36 7.43
CA HIS A 10 19.65 -21.58 8.35
C HIS A 10 18.49 -20.60 8.10
N ILE A 11 18.79 -19.29 7.96
CA ILE A 11 17.78 -18.25 7.67
C ILE A 11 17.01 -18.63 6.40
N VAL A 12 17.72 -18.92 5.31
CA VAL A 12 17.10 -19.24 4.02
C VAL A 12 16.23 -20.50 4.13
N ALA A 13 16.72 -21.57 4.78
CA ALA A 13 15.93 -22.79 4.97
C ALA A 13 14.65 -22.55 5.77
N GLN A 14 14.70 -21.71 6.82
CA GLN A 14 13.52 -21.35 7.62
C GLN A 14 12.53 -20.49 6.81
N LEU A 15 13.01 -19.57 5.96
CA LEU A 15 12.17 -18.76 5.08
C LEU A 15 11.42 -19.61 4.05
N VAL A 16 12.11 -20.56 3.41
CA VAL A 16 11.47 -21.56 2.52
C VAL A 16 10.39 -22.32 3.27
N GLY A 17 10.68 -22.79 4.49
CA GLY A 17 9.71 -23.47 5.33
C GLY A 17 8.54 -22.59 5.79
N ALA A 18 8.75 -21.27 5.85
CA ALA A 18 7.71 -20.32 6.14
C ALA A 18 6.85 -19.95 4.90
N GLY A 19 7.14 -20.52 3.72
CA GLY A 19 6.44 -20.29 2.47
C GLY A 19 6.85 -18.98 1.78
N VAL A 20 8.11 -18.56 1.94
CA VAL A 20 8.68 -17.41 1.25
C VAL A 20 9.34 -17.87 -0.04
N ASP A 21 8.83 -17.45 -1.20
CA ASP A 21 9.36 -17.82 -2.50
C ASP A 21 10.35 -16.79 -3.06
N PHE A 22 10.25 -15.54 -2.60
CA PHE A 22 11.07 -14.42 -3.10
C PHE A 22 11.59 -13.54 -1.96
N MET A 23 12.85 -13.10 -2.10
CA MET A 23 13.47 -12.06 -1.30
C MET A 23 13.88 -10.90 -2.23
N PHE A 24 13.56 -9.68 -1.87
CA PHE A 24 13.83 -8.48 -2.68
C PHE A 24 14.95 -7.66 -2.04
N GLY A 25 15.90 -7.17 -2.82
CA GLY A 25 16.98 -6.38 -2.23
C GLY A 25 17.94 -5.77 -3.23
N VAL A 26 18.92 -5.05 -2.68
CA VAL A 26 20.13 -4.62 -3.38
C VAL A 26 21.30 -5.25 -2.66
N ASP A 27 22.16 -5.93 -3.41
CA ASP A 27 23.32 -6.62 -2.86
C ASP A 27 24.39 -5.63 -2.40
N GLY A 28 25.26 -6.07 -1.50
CA GLY A 28 26.37 -5.27 -0.97
C GLY A 28 27.16 -6.01 0.10
N ALA A 29 28.35 -5.48 0.41
CA ALA A 29 29.39 -6.17 1.16
C ALA A 29 28.97 -6.81 2.49
N ASN A 30 27.94 -6.28 3.16
CA ASN A 30 27.49 -6.79 4.46
C ASN A 30 26.22 -7.63 4.39
N ILE A 31 25.75 -8.03 3.17
CA ILE A 31 24.57 -8.89 2.97
C ILE A 31 24.78 -9.97 1.88
N GLU A 32 25.91 -9.94 1.17
CA GLU A 32 26.20 -10.85 0.05
C GLU A 32 26.16 -12.34 0.46
N ASP A 33 26.49 -12.67 1.71
CA ASP A 33 26.41 -14.06 2.22
C ASP A 33 24.97 -14.61 2.19
N LEU A 34 23.97 -13.74 2.37
CA LEU A 34 22.56 -14.13 2.28
C LEU A 34 22.13 -14.36 0.82
N TYR A 35 22.64 -13.55 -0.12
CA TYR A 35 22.44 -13.79 -1.56
C TYR A 35 23.07 -15.10 -2.00
N ASP A 36 24.28 -15.39 -1.54
CA ASP A 36 24.95 -16.68 -1.80
C ASP A 36 24.12 -17.85 -1.26
N ALA A 37 23.63 -17.77 -0.02
CA ALA A 37 22.79 -18.82 0.56
C ALA A 37 21.48 -19.03 -0.23
N ALA A 38 20.83 -17.96 -0.68
CA ALA A 38 19.63 -18.04 -1.50
C ALA A 38 19.91 -18.67 -2.88
N HIS A 39 21.05 -18.31 -3.50
CA HIS A 39 21.44 -18.88 -4.81
C HIS A 39 21.58 -20.39 -4.79
N PHE A 40 22.10 -20.97 -3.70
CA PHE A 40 22.28 -22.41 -3.55
C PHE A 40 21.11 -23.13 -2.86
N SER A 41 20.00 -22.45 -2.64
CA SER A 41 18.80 -23.02 -2.04
C SER A 41 17.69 -23.20 -3.07
N ASP A 42 17.12 -24.39 -3.11
CA ASP A 42 15.89 -24.64 -3.88
C ASP A 42 14.67 -23.99 -3.18
N GLY A 43 13.76 -23.44 -3.94
CA GLY A 43 12.46 -22.94 -3.45
C GLY A 43 12.45 -21.48 -3.01
N ILE A 44 13.52 -20.71 -3.17
CA ILE A 44 13.56 -19.27 -2.94
C ILE A 44 14.40 -18.56 -3.99
N THR A 45 13.97 -17.37 -4.40
CA THR A 45 14.69 -16.54 -5.38
C THR A 45 15.01 -15.18 -4.80
N ALA A 46 16.29 -14.79 -4.84
CA ALA A 46 16.70 -13.43 -4.54
C ALA A 46 16.54 -12.54 -5.79
N VAL A 47 15.72 -11.51 -5.69
CA VAL A 47 15.43 -10.53 -6.76
C VAL A 47 16.25 -9.29 -6.54
N LEU A 48 17.09 -8.91 -7.53
CA LEU A 48 17.90 -7.71 -7.47
C LEU A 48 17.09 -6.50 -7.94
N ALA A 49 16.72 -5.63 -6.99
CA ALA A 49 16.10 -4.34 -7.24
C ALA A 49 17.14 -3.29 -7.69
N LYS A 50 16.68 -2.12 -8.09
CA LYS A 50 17.55 -1.00 -8.50
C LYS A 50 17.72 0.04 -7.39
N HIS A 51 16.86 -0.01 -6.37
CA HIS A 51 16.91 0.83 -5.20
C HIS A 51 16.27 0.11 -4.00
N GLU A 52 16.81 0.28 -2.79
CA GLU A 52 16.33 -0.44 -1.60
C GLU A 52 14.93 -0.01 -1.15
N PHE A 53 14.53 1.24 -1.40
CA PHE A 53 13.14 1.66 -1.23
C PHE A 53 12.20 0.81 -2.10
N SER A 54 12.57 0.61 -3.37
CA SER A 54 11.79 -0.23 -4.28
C SER A 54 11.77 -1.69 -3.83
N ALA A 55 12.89 -2.20 -3.29
CA ALA A 55 12.95 -3.54 -2.71
C ALA A 55 11.99 -3.69 -1.52
N ALA A 56 11.93 -2.69 -0.63
CA ALA A 56 11.00 -2.69 0.50
C ALA A 56 9.54 -2.62 0.02
N THR A 57 9.25 -1.80 -0.99
CA THR A 57 7.89 -1.73 -1.56
C THR A 57 7.53 -2.97 -2.38
N MET A 58 8.50 -3.70 -2.97
CA MET A 58 8.28 -5.04 -3.55
C MET A 58 7.84 -6.03 -2.46
N ALA A 59 8.53 -6.06 -1.32
CA ALA A 59 8.15 -6.91 -0.20
C ALA A 59 6.74 -6.57 0.33
N ASP A 60 6.42 -5.28 0.44
CA ASP A 60 5.09 -4.79 0.82
C ASP A 60 4.02 -5.24 -0.20
N GLY A 61 4.23 -5.00 -1.50
CA GLY A 61 3.30 -5.40 -2.56
C GLY A 61 3.10 -6.91 -2.65
N TYR A 62 4.16 -7.70 -2.46
CA TYR A 62 4.10 -9.17 -2.37
C TYR A 62 3.17 -9.61 -1.22
N SER A 63 3.34 -9.02 -0.05
CA SER A 63 2.51 -9.31 1.12
C SER A 63 1.04 -8.91 0.90
N ARG A 64 0.79 -7.70 0.38
CA ARG A 64 -0.57 -7.22 0.06
C ARG A 64 -1.28 -8.03 -1.03
N ALA A 65 -0.54 -8.72 -1.90
CA ALA A 65 -1.14 -9.68 -2.83
C ALA A 65 -1.75 -10.91 -2.14
N GLY A 66 -1.62 -11.01 -0.82
CA GLY A 66 -2.08 -12.16 -0.04
C GLY A 66 -1.13 -13.36 -0.17
N CYS A 67 0.13 -13.13 -0.57
CA CYS A 67 1.11 -14.19 -0.79
C CYS A 67 1.93 -14.56 0.46
N GLY A 68 1.56 -14.00 1.61
CA GLY A 68 2.21 -14.28 2.88
C GLY A 68 3.21 -13.20 3.30
N LEU A 69 4.39 -13.58 3.76
CA LEU A 69 5.40 -12.68 4.30
C LEU A 69 6.30 -12.14 3.18
N GLY A 70 6.30 -10.83 2.95
CA GLY A 70 7.28 -10.18 2.08
C GLY A 70 8.64 -10.09 2.77
N VAL A 71 9.73 -10.32 2.05
CA VAL A 71 11.08 -10.25 2.62
C VAL A 71 11.94 -9.25 1.84
N VAL A 72 12.53 -8.30 2.55
CA VAL A 72 13.50 -7.35 1.98
C VAL A 72 14.87 -7.54 2.61
N MET A 73 15.92 -7.43 1.78
CA MET A 73 17.33 -7.49 2.20
C MET A 73 18.05 -6.23 1.77
N ALA A 74 18.94 -5.73 2.62
CA ALA A 74 19.82 -4.62 2.29
C ALA A 74 21.15 -4.71 3.03
N THR A 75 22.21 -4.17 2.44
CA THR A 75 23.48 -4.00 3.11
C THR A 75 23.38 -2.92 4.20
N SER A 76 24.43 -2.74 4.99
CA SER A 76 24.51 -1.66 6.00
C SER A 76 24.70 -0.27 5.38
N GLY A 77 24.74 0.76 6.20
CA GLY A 77 24.98 2.15 5.79
C GLY A 77 23.88 2.70 4.89
N GLY A 78 24.24 3.30 3.75
CA GLY A 78 23.31 3.94 2.83
C GLY A 78 22.21 3.00 2.32
N GLY A 79 22.55 1.75 2.01
CA GLY A 79 21.56 0.76 1.58
C GLY A 79 20.50 0.49 2.64
N SER A 80 20.92 0.30 3.90
CA SER A 80 19.96 0.10 5.00
C SER A 80 19.08 1.33 5.24
N LEU A 81 19.61 2.55 5.10
CA LEU A 81 18.83 3.78 5.27
C LEU A 81 17.77 3.94 4.19
N ASN A 82 18.07 3.54 2.96
CA ASN A 82 17.13 3.60 1.84
C ASN A 82 15.91 2.67 2.01
N VAL A 83 16.00 1.64 2.85
CA VAL A 83 14.86 0.74 3.15
C VAL A 83 13.82 1.42 4.04
N ILE A 84 14.25 2.34 4.92
CA ILE A 84 13.43 2.94 5.99
C ILE A 84 12.11 3.54 5.48
N PRO A 85 12.05 4.37 4.41
CA PRO A 85 10.79 4.93 3.94
C PRO A 85 9.78 3.87 3.49
N GLY A 86 10.25 2.79 2.85
CA GLY A 86 9.39 1.67 2.45
C GLY A 86 8.87 0.88 3.65
N LEU A 87 9.70 0.62 4.66
CA LEU A 87 9.26 0.00 5.90
C LEU A 87 8.31 0.90 6.69
N GLY A 88 8.50 2.22 6.64
CA GLY A 88 7.58 3.18 7.23
C GLY A 88 6.16 3.05 6.69
N GLU A 89 6.00 2.85 5.37
CA GLU A 89 4.69 2.56 4.77
C GLU A 89 4.12 1.24 5.30
N SER A 90 4.91 0.16 5.27
CA SER A 90 4.48 -1.15 5.79
C SER A 90 4.11 -1.08 7.29
N PHE A 91 4.83 -0.27 8.08
CA PHE A 91 4.56 -0.08 9.52
C PHE A 91 3.22 0.62 9.75
N THR A 92 2.99 1.75 9.07
CA THR A 92 1.74 2.52 9.23
C THR A 92 0.52 1.79 8.68
N SER A 93 0.69 1.04 7.60
CA SER A 93 -0.35 0.22 6.98
C SER A 93 -0.47 -1.20 7.57
N ARG A 94 0.40 -1.56 8.54
CA ARG A 94 0.42 -2.86 9.23
C ARG A 94 0.60 -4.05 8.28
N VAL A 95 1.43 -3.88 7.26
CA VAL A 95 1.70 -4.92 6.26
C VAL A 95 2.83 -5.83 6.75
N PRO A 96 2.67 -7.16 6.72
CA PRO A 96 3.71 -8.12 7.11
C PRO A 96 4.94 -8.05 6.20
N VAL A 97 6.06 -7.55 6.74
CA VAL A 97 7.36 -7.53 6.03
C VAL A 97 8.46 -7.96 6.99
N LEU A 98 9.37 -8.81 6.53
CA LEU A 98 10.60 -9.13 7.24
C LEU A 98 11.76 -8.43 6.55
N ALA A 99 12.50 -7.58 7.28
CA ALA A 99 13.70 -6.92 6.79
C ALA A 99 14.95 -7.58 7.38
N LEU A 100 15.83 -8.07 6.50
CA LEU A 100 17.11 -8.66 6.82
C LEU A 100 18.21 -7.68 6.44
N ILE A 101 18.76 -7.00 7.44
CA ILE A 101 19.66 -5.85 7.25
C ILE A 101 21.07 -6.23 7.67
N GLY A 102 21.98 -6.25 6.71
CA GLY A 102 23.40 -6.50 6.96
C GLY A 102 24.03 -5.46 7.87
N GLN A 103 25.04 -5.87 8.62
CA GLN A 103 25.85 -5.03 9.48
C GLN A 103 27.32 -5.32 9.26
N ALA A 104 28.19 -4.36 9.53
CA ALA A 104 29.62 -4.60 9.60
C ALA A 104 29.93 -5.70 10.64
N PRO A 105 31.09 -6.41 10.52
CA PRO A 105 31.46 -7.44 11.50
C PRO A 105 31.50 -6.90 12.93
N THR A 106 31.03 -7.70 13.90
CA THR A 106 30.96 -7.29 15.32
C THR A 106 32.31 -6.84 15.90
N THR A 107 33.39 -7.41 15.42
CA THR A 107 34.76 -7.05 15.81
C THR A 107 35.18 -5.65 15.36
N MET A 108 34.46 -5.05 14.44
CA MET A 108 34.70 -3.72 13.86
C MET A 108 33.79 -2.63 14.42
N ASP A 109 32.86 -2.99 15.31
CA ASP A 109 31.90 -2.06 15.91
C ASP A 109 32.60 -0.86 16.57
N GLY A 110 32.26 0.35 16.11
CA GLY A 110 32.83 1.59 16.63
C GLY A 110 34.31 1.82 16.30
N ASN A 111 34.89 1.04 15.40
CA ASN A 111 36.27 1.16 14.93
C ASN A 111 36.38 1.83 13.55
N GLY A 112 35.32 2.48 13.06
CA GLY A 112 35.32 3.19 11.78
C GLY A 112 35.33 2.25 10.57
N SER A 113 34.73 1.09 10.68
CA SER A 113 34.56 0.18 9.55
C SER A 113 33.68 0.81 8.44
N PHE A 114 33.86 0.33 7.22
CA PHE A 114 32.99 0.74 6.12
C PHE A 114 31.52 0.44 6.45
N GLN A 115 30.66 1.46 6.36
CA GLN A 115 29.24 1.38 6.67
C GLN A 115 28.94 0.92 8.12
N ASP A 116 29.72 1.37 9.10
CA ASP A 116 29.47 1.11 10.51
C ASP A 116 28.15 1.75 10.96
N THR A 117 27.23 0.92 11.39
CA THR A 117 25.92 1.31 11.91
C THR A 117 25.65 0.68 13.29
N SER A 118 26.73 0.46 14.05
CA SER A 118 26.71 -0.20 15.36
C SER A 118 26.19 0.65 16.52
N GLY A 119 26.06 1.97 16.32
CA GLY A 119 25.73 2.93 17.39
C GLY A 119 26.88 3.23 18.34
N ARG A 120 28.10 2.70 18.10
CA ARG A 120 29.27 2.87 18.98
C ARG A 120 30.21 3.96 18.47
N ASN A 121 30.86 4.68 19.40
CA ASN A 121 31.85 5.70 19.10
C ASN A 121 31.41 6.74 18.05
N GLY A 122 30.15 7.15 18.07
CA GLY A 122 29.57 8.11 17.13
C GLY A 122 29.17 7.53 15.77
N ALA A 123 29.26 6.23 15.57
CA ALA A 123 28.63 5.56 14.42
C ALA A 123 27.10 5.65 14.51
N LEU A 124 26.44 5.61 13.36
CA LEU A 124 24.99 5.61 13.27
C LEU A 124 24.42 4.37 13.99
N ASP A 125 23.33 4.55 14.73
CA ASP A 125 22.64 3.48 15.45
C ASP A 125 21.48 2.92 14.60
N ALA A 126 21.75 1.82 13.90
CA ALA A 126 20.73 1.15 13.08
C ALA A 126 19.61 0.56 13.93
N GLU A 127 19.91 0.00 15.12
CA GLU A 127 18.88 -0.62 15.96
C GLU A 127 17.86 0.43 16.43
N ALA A 128 18.30 1.61 16.85
CA ALA A 128 17.43 2.72 17.20
C ALA A 128 16.57 3.18 16.02
N LEU A 129 17.15 3.32 14.82
CA LEU A 129 16.43 3.74 13.61
C LEU A 129 15.36 2.74 13.18
N PHE A 130 15.71 1.45 13.13
CA PHE A 130 14.78 0.43 12.68
C PHE A 130 13.71 0.10 13.73
N THR A 131 14.01 0.26 15.01
CA THR A 131 12.99 0.14 16.09
C THR A 131 11.84 1.13 15.90
N ALA A 132 12.12 2.33 15.40
CA ALA A 132 11.10 3.36 15.18
C ALA A 132 10.12 3.04 14.03
N VAL A 133 10.51 2.17 13.10
CA VAL A 133 9.71 1.82 11.90
C VAL A 133 9.35 0.34 11.84
N SER A 134 9.38 -0.37 12.97
CA SER A 134 9.07 -1.81 13.02
C SER A 134 8.31 -2.21 14.29
N VAL A 135 7.64 -3.34 14.22
CA VAL A 135 6.96 -3.97 15.38
C VAL A 135 7.89 -4.89 16.16
N TYR A 136 9.05 -5.21 15.59
CA TYR A 136 10.11 -6.01 16.19
C TYR A 136 11.44 -5.64 15.54
N CYS A 137 12.45 -5.34 16.34
CA CYS A 137 13.82 -5.10 15.86
C CYS A 137 14.80 -5.79 16.80
N ARG A 138 15.75 -6.54 16.23
CA ARG A 138 16.78 -7.20 17.03
C ARG A 138 18.09 -7.29 16.26
N ARG A 139 19.18 -6.88 16.89
CA ARG A 139 20.52 -7.14 16.41
C ARG A 139 20.99 -8.52 16.87
N ILE A 140 21.48 -9.34 15.94
CA ILE A 140 21.99 -10.67 16.20
C ILE A 140 23.47 -10.55 16.62
N THR A 141 23.80 -11.02 17.83
CA THR A 141 25.15 -10.86 18.39
C THR A 141 25.92 -12.17 18.46
N THR A 142 25.23 -13.30 18.43
CA THR A 142 25.83 -14.65 18.34
C THR A 142 25.08 -15.50 17.34
N ALA A 143 25.72 -16.53 16.79
CA ALA A 143 25.05 -17.48 15.88
C ALA A 143 23.82 -18.15 16.52
N GLY A 144 23.84 -18.38 17.83
CA GLY A 144 22.73 -19.00 18.55
C GLY A 144 21.49 -18.13 18.66
N ASP A 145 21.65 -16.80 18.63
CA ASP A 145 20.52 -15.85 18.76
C ASP A 145 19.50 -16.01 17.62
N ILE A 146 19.97 -16.38 16.42
CA ILE A 146 19.07 -16.50 15.25
C ILE A 146 17.99 -17.55 15.45
N ILE A 147 18.26 -18.59 16.25
CA ILE A 147 17.33 -19.71 16.47
C ILE A 147 16.02 -19.24 17.10
N SER A 148 16.09 -18.24 18.01
CA SER A 148 14.88 -17.64 18.61
C SER A 148 14.43 -16.39 17.87
N ALA A 149 15.36 -15.53 17.43
CA ALA A 149 15.05 -14.23 16.85
C ALA A 149 14.29 -14.32 15.51
N LEU A 150 14.64 -15.29 14.65
CA LEU A 150 13.99 -15.41 13.35
C LEU A 150 12.52 -15.85 13.47
N PRO A 151 12.14 -16.88 14.24
CA PRO A 151 10.74 -17.21 14.47
C PRO A 151 9.96 -16.09 15.17
N GLU A 152 10.56 -15.40 16.14
CA GLU A 152 9.96 -14.25 16.81
C GLU A 152 9.67 -13.11 15.82
N ALA A 153 10.63 -12.77 14.94
CA ALA A 153 10.49 -11.75 13.91
C ALA A 153 9.38 -12.12 12.90
N ILE A 154 9.37 -13.34 12.40
CA ILE A 154 8.32 -13.83 11.49
C ILE A 154 6.94 -13.76 12.15
N SER A 155 6.83 -14.20 13.40
CA SER A 155 5.58 -14.15 14.15
C SER A 155 5.13 -12.70 14.39
N ALA A 156 6.04 -11.79 14.75
CA ALA A 156 5.74 -10.39 14.93
C ALA A 156 5.25 -9.73 13.63
N ALA A 157 5.94 -9.97 12.51
CA ALA A 157 5.55 -9.43 11.22
C ALA A 157 4.14 -9.91 10.80
N ARG A 158 3.83 -11.20 10.96
CA ARG A 158 2.53 -11.78 10.61
C ARG A 158 1.35 -11.22 11.42
N ARG A 159 1.60 -10.65 12.60
CA ARG A 159 0.59 -9.90 13.36
C ARG A 159 0.33 -8.50 12.82
N GLY A 160 1.06 -8.07 11.80
CA GLY A 160 0.87 -6.84 11.06
C GLY A 160 1.91 -5.77 11.37
N GLY A 161 2.80 -5.56 10.43
CA GLY A 161 3.88 -4.58 10.43
C GLY A 161 5.23 -5.20 10.09
N PRO A 162 6.27 -4.39 9.84
CA PRO A 162 7.60 -4.90 9.56
C PRO A 162 8.30 -5.39 10.82
N ALA A 163 9.04 -6.50 10.69
CA ALA A 163 10.02 -6.97 11.67
C ALA A 163 11.43 -6.87 11.07
N VAL A 164 12.43 -6.53 11.87
CA VAL A 164 13.79 -6.27 11.42
C VAL A 164 14.80 -7.13 12.18
N LEU A 165 15.67 -7.79 11.44
CA LEU A 165 16.86 -8.45 11.99
C LEU A 165 18.11 -7.79 11.45
N LEU A 166 18.97 -7.30 12.35
CA LEU A 166 20.27 -6.72 12.02
C LEU A 166 21.31 -7.84 12.08
N LEU A 167 21.97 -8.13 10.96
CA LEU A 167 22.79 -9.31 10.73
C LEU A 167 24.27 -8.92 10.51
N PRO A 168 25.15 -8.91 11.53
CA PRO A 168 26.57 -8.69 11.34
C PRO A 168 27.20 -9.76 10.43
N LYS A 169 28.13 -9.34 9.56
CA LYS A 169 28.72 -10.22 8.53
C LYS A 169 29.41 -11.45 9.11
N ASP A 170 30.17 -11.30 10.18
CA ASP A 170 30.82 -12.41 10.88
C ASP A 170 29.81 -13.40 11.48
N ILE A 171 28.66 -12.91 11.93
CA ILE A 171 27.57 -13.76 12.42
C ILE A 171 26.90 -14.49 11.25
N GLN A 172 26.65 -13.84 10.11
CA GLN A 172 26.10 -14.47 8.90
C GLN A 172 26.92 -15.70 8.49
N GLN A 173 28.24 -15.62 8.56
CA GLN A 173 29.20 -16.68 8.20
C GLN A 173 29.42 -17.71 9.31
N SER A 174 29.07 -17.39 10.56
CA SER A 174 29.23 -18.28 11.70
C SER A 174 28.42 -19.56 11.53
N ARG A 175 28.90 -20.65 12.15
CA ARG A 175 28.28 -21.97 12.03
C ARG A 175 27.42 -22.33 13.23
N LEU A 176 26.32 -23.01 12.98
CA LEU A 176 25.44 -23.58 13.98
C LEU A 176 24.99 -24.99 13.56
N PRO A 177 24.56 -25.86 14.51
CA PRO A 177 24.00 -27.16 14.15
C PRO A 177 22.78 -27.00 13.22
N ALA A 178 22.67 -27.84 12.19
CA ALA A 178 21.48 -27.84 11.33
C ALA A 178 20.25 -28.19 12.19
N MET A 179 19.27 -27.29 12.18
CA MET A 179 18.02 -27.43 12.92
C MET A 179 16.89 -27.83 11.96
N PRO A 180 15.86 -28.53 12.43
CA PRO A 180 14.64 -28.72 11.65
C PRO A 180 14.02 -27.39 11.24
N VAL A 181 13.32 -27.40 10.13
CA VAL A 181 12.48 -26.25 9.74
C VAL A 181 11.33 -26.13 10.73
N GLY A 182 11.15 -24.93 11.28
CA GLY A 182 10.07 -24.65 12.23
C GLY A 182 8.69 -24.65 11.55
N GLU A 183 7.66 -25.03 12.30
CA GLU A 183 6.28 -24.81 11.87
C GLU A 183 5.88 -23.38 12.21
N PHE A 184 5.64 -22.56 11.20
CA PHE A 184 5.21 -21.16 11.34
C PHE A 184 3.70 -21.05 11.18
N LEU A 185 2.94 -21.75 12.03
CA LEU A 185 1.48 -21.66 12.00
C LEU A 185 1.02 -20.31 12.57
N PRO A 186 0.08 -19.61 11.92
CA PRO A 186 -0.53 -18.42 12.48
C PRO A 186 -1.28 -18.81 13.77
N THR A 187 -1.01 -18.10 14.84
CA THR A 187 -1.77 -18.25 16.10
C THR A 187 -3.13 -17.64 15.87
N LYS A 188 -4.16 -18.45 15.70
CA LYS A 188 -5.54 -17.97 15.63
C LYS A 188 -5.99 -17.57 17.03
N SER A 189 -6.40 -16.34 17.23
CA SER A 189 -7.08 -15.90 18.43
C SER A 189 -8.58 -15.78 18.14
N ASP A 190 -9.41 -16.36 18.97
CA ASP A 190 -10.85 -16.15 18.89
C ASP A 190 -11.18 -14.75 19.43
N SER A 191 -11.92 -13.98 18.64
CA SER A 191 -12.39 -12.66 19.02
C SER A 191 -13.68 -12.76 19.83
N ASP A 192 -13.81 -12.01 20.92
CA ASP A 192 -15.11 -11.90 21.62
C ASP A 192 -16.04 -10.95 20.87
N LEU A 193 -16.92 -11.50 20.06
CA LEU A 193 -17.86 -10.75 19.22
C LEU A 193 -19.14 -10.32 19.95
N ARG A 194 -19.36 -10.74 21.21
CA ARG A 194 -20.58 -10.42 21.99
C ARG A 194 -20.86 -8.92 22.08
N PRO A 195 -19.86 -8.03 22.31
CA PRO A 195 -20.12 -6.60 22.36
C PRO A 195 -20.61 -6.04 21.03
N LEU A 196 -20.05 -6.48 19.89
CA LEU A 196 -20.48 -6.07 18.55
C LEU A 196 -21.92 -6.52 18.27
N LEU A 197 -22.22 -7.80 18.54
CA LEU A 197 -23.56 -8.37 18.39
C LEU A 197 -24.58 -7.64 19.25
N GLN A 198 -24.24 -7.26 20.48
CA GLN A 198 -25.12 -6.50 21.35
C GLN A 198 -25.48 -5.14 20.75
N HIS A 199 -24.50 -4.38 20.23
CA HIS A 199 -24.74 -3.10 19.57
C HIS A 199 -25.64 -3.25 18.35
N ILE A 200 -25.38 -4.23 17.48
CA ILE A 200 -26.18 -4.50 16.29
C ILE A 200 -27.62 -4.87 16.68
N ARG A 201 -27.82 -5.73 17.69
CA ARG A 201 -29.18 -6.17 18.14
C ARG A 201 -29.99 -5.07 18.81
N VAL A 202 -29.34 -4.13 19.49
CA VAL A 202 -30.02 -2.99 20.13
C VAL A 202 -30.36 -1.89 19.12
N ALA A 203 -29.61 -1.81 18.03
CA ALA A 203 -29.83 -0.83 16.98
C ALA A 203 -31.18 -1.07 16.27
N LYS A 204 -32.03 -0.03 16.29
CA LYS A 204 -33.32 -0.04 15.56
C LYS A 204 -33.19 0.87 14.36
N GLY A 205 -32.63 0.38 13.26
CA GLY A 205 -32.47 1.14 12.02
C GLY A 205 -31.36 0.61 11.13
N PRO A 206 -31.06 1.31 10.03
CA PRO A 206 -30.05 0.88 9.07
C PRO A 206 -28.65 0.74 9.68
N VAL A 207 -27.90 -0.24 9.17
CA VAL A 207 -26.49 -0.45 9.48
C VAL A 207 -25.64 -0.02 8.30
N ILE A 208 -24.53 0.67 8.56
CA ILE A 208 -23.52 0.97 7.56
C ILE A 208 -22.20 0.30 7.94
N ILE A 209 -21.50 -0.24 6.95
CA ILE A 209 -20.16 -0.82 7.12
C ILE A 209 -19.13 0.08 6.43
N LEU A 210 -18.07 0.46 7.15
CA LEU A 210 -16.88 1.11 6.60
C LEU A 210 -15.77 0.07 6.51
N ALA A 211 -15.49 -0.42 5.30
CA ALA A 211 -14.55 -1.52 5.09
C ALA A 211 -13.16 -1.04 4.68
N GLY A 212 -12.14 -1.68 5.22
CA GLY A 212 -10.74 -1.37 5.00
C GLY A 212 -9.88 -2.51 4.49
N GLU A 213 -8.62 -2.23 4.25
CA GLU A 213 -7.67 -3.06 3.53
C GLU A 213 -7.41 -4.42 4.20
N GLN A 214 -7.49 -4.51 5.54
CA GLN A 214 -7.31 -5.78 6.22
C GLN A 214 -8.30 -6.86 5.74
N VAL A 215 -9.51 -6.49 5.34
CA VAL A 215 -10.49 -7.45 4.77
C VAL A 215 -9.93 -8.14 3.53
N ALA A 216 -9.28 -7.40 2.64
CA ALA A 216 -8.69 -7.97 1.44
C ALA A 216 -7.41 -8.76 1.74
N ARG A 217 -6.59 -8.29 2.68
CA ARG A 217 -5.36 -8.96 3.10
C ARG A 217 -5.62 -10.30 3.79
N ASP A 218 -6.66 -10.36 4.63
CA ASP A 218 -7.06 -11.58 5.33
C ASP A 218 -7.96 -12.49 4.45
N ASP A 219 -8.16 -12.11 3.17
CA ASP A 219 -9.02 -12.81 2.20
C ASP A 219 -10.44 -13.07 2.74
N ALA A 220 -11.02 -12.04 3.36
CA ALA A 220 -12.29 -12.07 4.11
C ALA A 220 -13.44 -11.35 3.38
N ARG A 221 -13.33 -11.17 2.04
CA ARG A 221 -14.32 -10.43 1.25
C ARG A 221 -15.66 -11.12 1.17
N ASP A 222 -15.67 -12.45 1.07
CA ASP A 222 -16.90 -13.25 0.98
C ASP A 222 -17.63 -13.27 2.31
N GLU A 223 -16.89 -13.35 3.42
CA GLU A 223 -17.44 -13.30 4.76
C GLU A 223 -17.99 -11.91 5.09
N LEU A 224 -17.32 -10.84 4.63
CA LEU A 224 -17.84 -9.47 4.77
C LEU A 224 -19.14 -9.30 3.99
N GLU A 225 -19.21 -9.80 2.76
CA GLU A 225 -20.43 -9.73 1.93
C GLU A 225 -21.59 -10.52 2.55
N LEU A 226 -21.31 -11.68 3.14
CA LEU A 226 -22.30 -12.45 3.87
C LEU A 226 -22.83 -11.67 5.08
N VAL A 227 -21.95 -11.09 5.90
CA VAL A 227 -22.33 -10.23 7.05
C VAL A 227 -23.16 -9.03 6.57
N ARG A 228 -22.69 -8.33 5.50
CA ARG A 228 -23.43 -7.22 4.90
C ARG A 228 -24.86 -7.62 4.52
N SER A 229 -24.99 -8.75 3.82
CA SER A 229 -26.29 -9.28 3.38
C SER A 229 -27.20 -9.61 4.55
N LEU A 230 -26.69 -10.32 5.57
CA LEU A 230 -27.47 -10.68 6.77
C LEU A 230 -27.93 -9.44 7.56
N LEU A 231 -27.19 -8.34 7.50
CA LEU A 231 -27.55 -7.08 8.16
C LEU A 231 -28.42 -6.16 7.28
N GLY A 232 -28.59 -6.46 5.99
CA GLY A 232 -29.16 -5.52 5.03
C GLY A 232 -28.37 -4.21 4.97
N ALA A 233 -27.05 -4.25 5.24
CA ALA A 233 -26.22 -3.07 5.39
C ALA A 233 -25.78 -2.50 4.03
N SER A 234 -25.62 -1.16 3.98
CA SER A 234 -24.86 -0.50 2.93
C SER A 234 -23.37 -0.48 3.31
N THR A 235 -22.49 -0.44 2.30
CA THR A 235 -21.03 -0.44 2.55
C THR A 235 -20.39 0.77 1.90
N ALA A 236 -19.45 1.42 2.59
CA ALA A 236 -18.47 2.33 2.01
C ALA A 236 -17.06 1.78 2.26
N VAL A 237 -16.12 2.10 1.37
CA VAL A 237 -14.74 1.62 1.45
C VAL A 237 -13.78 2.78 1.69
N VAL A 238 -12.70 2.53 2.42
CA VAL A 238 -11.62 3.53 2.53
C VAL A 238 -10.82 3.62 1.22
N PRO A 239 -10.09 4.71 0.96
CA PRO A 239 -9.41 4.95 -0.32
C PRO A 239 -8.48 3.83 -0.79
N ASP A 240 -7.83 3.13 0.11
CA ASP A 240 -6.89 2.03 -0.13
C ASP A 240 -7.55 0.63 -0.11
N ALA A 241 -8.89 0.56 -0.12
CA ALA A 241 -9.65 -0.67 0.01
C ALA A 241 -10.80 -0.81 -0.99
N LYS A 242 -10.70 -0.20 -2.16
CA LYS A 242 -11.76 -0.24 -3.19
C LYS A 242 -12.10 -1.66 -3.66
N ASP A 243 -11.12 -2.55 -3.65
CA ASP A 243 -11.27 -3.95 -4.04
C ASP A 243 -11.95 -4.83 -2.99
N VAL A 244 -12.18 -4.33 -1.79
CA VAL A 244 -12.84 -5.11 -0.71
C VAL A 244 -14.27 -5.49 -1.09
N THR A 245 -15.01 -4.57 -1.72
CA THR A 245 -16.34 -4.83 -2.22
C THR A 245 -16.41 -4.85 -3.76
N GLY A 246 -15.47 -4.20 -4.44
CA GLY A 246 -15.56 -3.86 -5.86
C GLY A 246 -16.54 -2.70 -6.10
N THR A 247 -16.81 -2.40 -7.36
CA THR A 247 -17.76 -1.36 -7.78
C THR A 247 -19.11 -1.99 -8.16
N THR A 248 -20.20 -1.29 -7.97
CA THR A 248 -21.55 -1.71 -8.33
C THR A 248 -21.60 -2.17 -9.80
N GLY A 249 -22.16 -3.35 -10.03
CA GLY A 249 -22.16 -4.00 -11.35
C GLY A 249 -20.87 -4.76 -11.70
N LEU A 250 -19.82 -4.63 -10.89
CA LEU A 250 -18.53 -5.32 -11.03
C LEU A 250 -18.21 -6.21 -9.81
N GLY A 251 -19.23 -6.73 -9.14
CA GLY A 251 -19.10 -7.63 -8.00
C GLY A 251 -19.51 -7.03 -6.65
N ALA A 252 -19.95 -5.76 -6.61
CA ALA A 252 -20.48 -5.12 -5.41
C ALA A 252 -22.00 -5.00 -5.44
N GLU A 253 -22.62 -5.16 -4.28
CA GLU A 253 -23.99 -4.78 -4.00
C GLU A 253 -24.02 -3.72 -2.91
N ALA A 254 -24.94 -2.76 -2.97
CA ALA A 254 -25.13 -1.71 -1.97
C ALA A 254 -23.86 -0.91 -1.57
N LEU A 255 -22.95 -0.66 -2.53
CA LEU A 255 -21.78 0.21 -2.33
C LEU A 255 -22.20 1.68 -2.38
N LEU A 256 -21.80 2.45 -1.37
CA LEU A 256 -22.01 3.90 -1.27
C LEU A 256 -20.84 4.71 -1.88
N GLY A 257 -19.74 4.07 -2.18
CA GLY A 257 -18.52 4.69 -2.70
C GLY A 257 -17.35 4.70 -1.72
N VAL A 258 -16.40 5.60 -1.97
CA VAL A 258 -15.17 5.77 -1.19
C VAL A 258 -15.37 6.84 -0.13
N THR A 259 -14.71 6.68 1.02
CA THR A 259 -14.69 7.66 2.13
C THR A 259 -13.58 8.69 1.98
N GLY A 260 -13.61 9.78 2.78
CA GLY A 260 -12.49 10.69 3.01
C GLY A 260 -12.31 11.77 1.95
N VAL A 261 -11.06 12.29 1.85
CA VAL A 261 -10.74 13.48 1.02
C VAL A 261 -10.95 13.27 -0.49
N MET A 262 -10.98 12.03 -0.96
CA MET A 262 -11.30 11.64 -2.34
C MET A 262 -12.64 10.91 -2.37
N GLY A 263 -13.47 11.12 -1.35
CA GLY A 263 -14.67 10.34 -1.10
C GLY A 263 -15.89 10.88 -1.83
N HIS A 264 -16.94 10.05 -1.83
CA HIS A 264 -18.25 10.37 -2.38
C HIS A 264 -19.12 11.06 -1.32
N THR A 265 -19.86 12.09 -1.72
CA THR A 265 -20.60 12.97 -0.80
C THR A 265 -21.75 12.26 -0.06
N GLY A 266 -22.33 11.20 -0.65
CA GLY A 266 -23.43 10.42 -0.06
C GLY A 266 -23.05 9.62 1.21
N VAL A 267 -21.77 9.30 1.41
CA VAL A 267 -21.32 8.46 2.54
C VAL A 267 -21.61 9.11 3.89
N ALA A 268 -21.31 10.40 4.05
CA ALA A 268 -21.59 11.13 5.30
C ALA A 268 -23.10 11.16 5.63
N GLN A 269 -23.95 11.30 4.62
CA GLN A 269 -25.40 11.29 4.81
C GLN A 269 -25.88 9.87 5.20
N ALA A 270 -25.34 8.82 4.58
CA ALA A 270 -25.67 7.45 4.93
C ALA A 270 -25.30 7.11 6.39
N ILE A 271 -24.13 7.58 6.87
CA ILE A 271 -23.73 7.44 8.28
C ILE A 271 -24.72 8.16 9.20
N ARG A 272 -25.08 9.41 8.91
CA ARG A 272 -26.07 10.17 9.72
C ARG A 272 -27.43 9.47 9.81
N ASN A 273 -27.83 8.78 8.75
CA ASN A 273 -29.12 8.08 8.69
C ASN A 273 -29.04 6.66 9.27
N SER A 274 -27.87 6.17 9.64
CA SER A 274 -27.69 4.84 10.20
C SER A 274 -27.85 4.83 11.72
N ALA A 275 -28.32 3.72 12.26
CA ALA A 275 -28.38 3.49 13.70
C ALA A 275 -27.04 3.00 14.26
N VAL A 276 -26.25 2.30 13.43
CA VAL A 276 -24.90 1.80 13.78
C VAL A 276 -23.98 1.90 12.58
N CYS A 277 -22.76 2.36 12.82
CA CYS A 277 -21.63 2.31 11.90
C CYS A 277 -20.63 1.24 12.39
N VAL A 278 -20.36 0.23 11.57
CA VAL A 278 -19.40 -0.84 11.83
C VAL A 278 -18.15 -0.62 10.99
N ILE A 279 -17.03 -0.32 11.63
CA ILE A 279 -15.73 -0.15 10.98
C ILE A 279 -15.03 -1.50 10.97
N VAL A 280 -14.70 -2.02 9.78
CA VAL A 280 -14.08 -3.33 9.61
C VAL A 280 -12.72 -3.21 8.91
N GLY A 281 -11.66 -3.62 9.60
CA GLY A 281 -10.32 -3.77 9.02
C GLY A 281 -9.62 -2.48 8.60
N THR A 282 -9.95 -1.33 9.22
CA THR A 282 -9.27 -0.05 9.00
C THR A 282 -9.11 0.75 10.29
N ARG A 283 -8.05 1.55 10.36
CA ARG A 283 -7.87 2.55 11.43
C ARG A 283 -8.64 3.85 11.17
N LEU A 284 -9.18 4.02 9.97
CA LEU A 284 -9.91 5.22 9.53
C LEU A 284 -9.09 6.49 9.76
N SER A 285 -7.97 6.61 9.03
CA SER A 285 -7.04 7.76 9.10
C SER A 285 -7.75 9.08 8.76
N VAL A 286 -7.11 10.22 9.03
CA VAL A 286 -7.64 11.55 8.67
C VAL A 286 -7.99 11.62 7.18
N THR A 287 -7.13 11.07 6.31
CA THR A 287 -7.39 11.02 4.85
C THR A 287 -8.65 10.22 4.52
N ALA A 288 -8.91 9.13 5.24
CA ALA A 288 -10.07 8.26 5.02
C ALA A 288 -11.36 8.74 5.71
N ARG A 289 -11.27 9.58 6.76
CA ARG A 289 -12.45 10.04 7.51
C ARG A 289 -12.84 11.50 7.26
N ALA A 290 -12.04 12.26 6.52
CA ALA A 290 -12.35 13.67 6.27
C ALA A 290 -13.79 13.85 5.77
N GLY A 291 -14.51 14.81 6.37
CA GLY A 291 -15.92 15.03 6.10
C GLY A 291 -16.90 14.07 6.79
N LEU A 292 -16.42 13.09 7.57
CA LEU A 292 -17.24 12.10 8.27
C LEU A 292 -17.31 12.34 9.78
N ASP A 293 -16.42 13.15 10.37
CA ASP A 293 -16.26 13.29 11.83
C ASP A 293 -17.57 13.67 12.53
N GLU A 294 -18.33 14.62 11.97
CA GLU A 294 -19.63 15.03 12.52
C GLU A 294 -20.66 13.89 12.49
N ALA A 295 -20.74 13.16 11.38
CA ALA A 295 -21.66 12.04 11.22
C ALA A 295 -21.31 10.90 12.18
N LEU A 296 -20.04 10.55 12.30
CA LEU A 296 -19.52 9.52 13.19
C LEU A 296 -19.75 9.88 14.67
N SER A 297 -19.62 11.17 15.05
CA SER A 297 -19.83 11.60 16.43
C SER A 297 -21.28 11.49 16.92
N ARG A 298 -22.23 11.39 15.99
CA ARG A 298 -23.69 11.30 16.28
C ARG A 298 -24.25 9.88 16.09
N THR A 299 -23.43 8.95 15.63
CA THR A 299 -23.82 7.56 15.34
C THR A 299 -23.13 6.62 16.31
N ALA A 300 -23.78 5.52 16.70
CA ALA A 300 -23.11 4.47 17.47
C ALA A 300 -22.04 3.79 16.59
N VAL A 301 -20.78 3.81 17.02
CA VAL A 301 -19.65 3.27 16.26
C VAL A 301 -19.04 2.07 16.96
N CYS A 302 -18.95 0.96 16.24
CA CYS A 302 -18.21 -0.24 16.65
C CYS A 302 -17.12 -0.54 15.62
N SER A 303 -16.07 -1.27 16.03
CA SER A 303 -15.03 -1.68 15.09
C SER A 303 -14.56 -3.11 15.34
N LEU A 304 -14.15 -3.77 14.24
CA LEU A 304 -13.57 -5.11 14.22
C LEU A 304 -12.30 -5.09 13.36
N GLY A 305 -11.15 -5.46 13.91
CA GLY A 305 -9.89 -5.50 13.16
C GLY A 305 -8.66 -5.54 14.06
N SER A 306 -7.47 -5.58 13.44
CA SER A 306 -6.19 -5.74 14.14
C SER A 306 -5.70 -4.45 14.84
N ALA A 307 -6.36 -3.31 14.63
CA ALA A 307 -5.97 -2.04 15.22
C ALA A 307 -7.16 -1.12 15.49
N ILE A 308 -7.08 -0.38 16.60
CA ILE A 308 -8.10 0.57 17.03
C ILE A 308 -8.19 1.73 16.03
N PRO A 309 -9.40 2.09 15.53
CA PRO A 309 -9.61 3.28 14.72
C PRO A 309 -9.26 4.60 15.42
N PHE A 310 -8.98 5.64 14.64
CA PHE A 310 -8.73 7.00 15.14
C PHE A 310 -10.02 7.77 15.51
N VAL A 311 -11.12 7.06 15.70
CA VAL A 311 -12.40 7.62 16.16
C VAL A 311 -12.85 6.89 17.42
N PRO A 312 -13.56 7.56 18.34
CA PRO A 312 -14.14 6.91 19.50
C PRO A 312 -15.10 5.79 19.07
N CYS A 313 -14.82 4.57 19.48
CA CYS A 313 -15.64 3.41 19.14
C CYS A 313 -15.44 2.28 20.14
N GLN A 314 -16.36 1.33 20.19
CA GLN A 314 -16.12 0.04 20.83
C GLN A 314 -15.36 -0.87 19.87
N HIS A 315 -14.09 -1.12 20.19
CA HIS A 315 -13.21 -1.93 19.35
C HIS A 315 -13.17 -3.39 19.81
N ILE A 316 -13.27 -4.29 18.83
CA ILE A 316 -13.04 -5.72 18.98
C ILE A 316 -11.78 -6.07 18.18
N HIS A 317 -10.77 -6.58 18.87
CA HIS A 317 -9.52 -6.98 18.23
C HIS A 317 -9.69 -8.27 17.43
N SER A 318 -9.16 -8.29 16.19
CA SER A 318 -9.08 -9.48 15.34
C SER A 318 -7.85 -9.42 14.43
N ASP A 319 -6.99 -10.43 14.54
CA ASP A 319 -5.86 -10.66 13.62
C ASP A 319 -6.23 -11.61 12.46
N ASP A 320 -7.47 -12.12 12.43
CA ASP A 320 -8.01 -12.98 11.38
C ASP A 320 -9.48 -12.59 11.11
N LEU A 321 -9.67 -11.61 10.22
CA LEU A 321 -11.02 -11.14 9.89
C LEU A 321 -11.87 -12.20 9.20
N ARG A 322 -11.28 -13.12 8.43
CA ARG A 322 -12.03 -14.22 7.81
C ARG A 322 -12.73 -15.06 8.89
N ASN A 323 -11.99 -15.50 9.91
CA ASN A 323 -12.56 -16.28 11.01
C ASN A 323 -13.59 -15.47 11.80
N SER A 324 -13.26 -14.23 12.16
CA SER A 324 -14.16 -13.39 12.96
C SER A 324 -15.46 -13.04 12.24
N LEU A 325 -15.41 -12.73 10.93
CA LEU A 325 -16.60 -12.45 10.13
C LEU A 325 -17.44 -13.72 9.87
N SER A 326 -16.80 -14.89 9.69
CA SER A 326 -17.51 -16.17 9.62
C SER A 326 -18.28 -16.49 10.89
N GLN A 327 -17.67 -16.27 12.06
CA GLN A 327 -18.32 -16.41 13.37
C GLN A 327 -19.48 -15.43 13.50
N LEU A 328 -19.25 -14.15 13.15
CA LEU A 328 -20.29 -13.11 13.18
C LEU A 328 -21.48 -13.47 12.29
N ALA A 329 -21.23 -13.96 11.06
CA ALA A 329 -22.28 -14.40 10.14
C ALA A 329 -23.09 -15.57 10.74
N THR A 330 -22.43 -16.53 11.38
CA THR A 330 -23.09 -17.66 12.04
C THR A 330 -24.03 -17.19 13.16
N GLU A 331 -23.57 -16.28 14.00
CA GLU A 331 -24.36 -15.71 15.11
C GLU A 331 -25.54 -14.84 14.62
N LEU A 332 -25.37 -14.12 13.52
CA LEU A 332 -26.43 -13.32 12.89
C LEU A 332 -27.47 -14.22 12.21
N GLY A 333 -27.03 -15.25 11.48
CA GLY A 333 -27.93 -16.18 10.77
C GLY A 333 -28.81 -17.01 11.70
N SER A 334 -28.38 -17.27 12.95
CA SER A 334 -29.16 -18.01 13.95
C SER A 334 -30.25 -17.18 14.63
N THR A 335 -30.20 -15.83 14.55
CA THR A 335 -31.04 -14.92 15.37
C THR A 335 -31.51 -13.67 14.62
N GLY A 336 -31.19 -13.52 13.33
CA GLY A 336 -31.37 -12.27 12.59
C GLY A 336 -32.81 -11.97 12.16
N PRO A 337 -33.20 -10.69 12.10
CA PRO A 337 -34.40 -10.25 11.40
C PRO A 337 -34.25 -10.49 9.89
N GLU A 338 -35.38 -10.54 9.18
CA GLU A 338 -35.40 -10.62 7.71
C GLU A 338 -34.61 -9.40 7.14
N PRO A 339 -33.65 -9.63 6.22
CA PRO A 339 -32.81 -8.54 5.68
C PRO A 339 -33.67 -7.46 5.03
N ALA A 340 -33.49 -6.21 5.45
CA ALA A 340 -34.06 -5.07 4.73
C ALA A 340 -33.38 -4.94 3.37
N ALA A 341 -34.15 -4.58 2.33
CA ALA A 341 -33.59 -4.36 1.00
C ALA A 341 -32.54 -3.23 1.06
N PRO A 342 -31.35 -3.40 0.44
CA PRO A 342 -30.32 -2.37 0.44
C PRO A 342 -30.82 -1.11 -0.27
N THR A 343 -30.72 0.04 0.39
CA THR A 343 -30.99 1.35 -0.19
C THR A 343 -29.65 1.93 -0.70
N GLY A 344 -29.14 1.40 -1.81
CA GLY A 344 -27.94 1.93 -2.46
C GLY A 344 -28.33 2.87 -3.61
N GLU A 345 -28.00 4.14 -3.49
CA GLU A 345 -27.96 5.05 -4.64
C GLU A 345 -26.69 4.74 -5.46
N ASP A 346 -26.75 5.01 -6.79
CA ASP A 346 -25.57 4.85 -7.66
C ASP A 346 -24.43 5.73 -7.12
N PRO A 347 -23.24 5.20 -6.78
CA PRO A 347 -22.11 5.99 -6.29
C PRO A 347 -21.75 7.18 -7.17
N ARG A 348 -22.01 7.11 -8.47
CA ARG A 348 -21.78 8.21 -9.42
C ARG A 348 -22.57 9.48 -9.09
N GLN A 349 -23.69 9.38 -8.39
CA GLN A 349 -24.46 10.55 -7.95
C GLN A 349 -23.77 11.34 -6.82
N GLY A 350 -22.77 10.72 -6.16
CA GLY A 350 -21.99 11.34 -5.10
C GLY A 350 -20.59 11.78 -5.51
N GLU A 351 -20.25 11.79 -6.80
CA GLU A 351 -18.94 12.22 -7.27
C GLU A 351 -18.66 13.70 -6.95
N LEU A 352 -17.38 14.01 -6.64
CA LEU A 352 -16.92 15.38 -6.45
C LEU A 352 -16.93 16.13 -7.79
N SER A 353 -17.56 17.30 -7.82
CA SER A 353 -17.56 18.16 -9.00
C SER A 353 -16.22 18.85 -9.15
N THR A 354 -15.43 18.47 -10.15
CA THR A 354 -14.16 19.12 -10.47
C THR A 354 -14.36 20.25 -11.49
N PRO A 355 -13.57 21.34 -11.41
CA PRO A 355 -13.61 22.40 -12.42
C PRO A 355 -13.29 21.86 -13.82
N GLN A 356 -13.98 22.37 -14.83
CA GLN A 356 -13.69 22.00 -16.20
C GLN A 356 -12.30 22.55 -16.60
N HIS A 357 -11.43 21.66 -17.08
CA HIS A 357 -10.11 22.01 -17.59
C HIS A 357 -10.12 21.98 -19.13
N ASN A 358 -9.75 23.10 -19.76
CA ASN A 358 -9.72 23.25 -21.22
C ASN A 358 -8.27 23.41 -21.77
N GLY A 359 -7.25 23.12 -20.95
CA GLY A 359 -5.84 23.18 -21.31
C GLY A 359 -5.40 22.01 -22.22
N ARG A 360 -4.12 22.01 -22.58
CA ARG A 360 -3.53 20.92 -23.36
C ARG A 360 -3.40 19.65 -22.51
N GLY A 361 -3.41 18.50 -23.17
CA GLY A 361 -3.28 17.18 -22.57
C GLY A 361 -4.62 16.49 -22.35
N ILE A 362 -4.53 15.20 -22.03
CA ILE A 362 -5.68 14.35 -21.74
C ILE A 362 -6.08 14.58 -20.29
N ARG A 363 -7.36 14.82 -20.02
CA ARG A 363 -7.86 15.01 -18.66
C ARG A 363 -7.77 13.72 -17.86
N TYR A 364 -7.57 13.84 -16.55
CA TYR A 364 -7.51 12.66 -15.67
C TYR A 364 -8.75 11.80 -15.81
N ARG A 365 -9.94 12.38 -15.89
CA ARG A 365 -11.19 11.64 -16.05
C ARG A 365 -11.20 10.83 -17.35
N ASP A 366 -10.86 11.46 -18.47
CA ASP A 366 -10.87 10.79 -19.78
C ASP A 366 -9.83 9.67 -19.84
N ALA A 367 -8.67 9.86 -19.19
CA ALA A 367 -7.64 8.84 -19.08
C ALA A 367 -8.08 7.64 -18.22
N ILE A 368 -8.76 7.90 -17.11
CA ILE A 368 -9.29 6.83 -16.23
C ILE A 368 -10.44 6.08 -16.91
N ASP A 369 -11.35 6.78 -17.59
CA ASP A 369 -12.45 6.14 -18.32
C ASP A 369 -11.91 5.25 -19.47
N ALA A 370 -10.91 5.72 -20.23
CA ALA A 370 -10.25 4.92 -21.27
C ALA A 370 -9.52 3.70 -20.69
N LEU A 371 -8.91 3.86 -19.50
CA LEU A 371 -8.27 2.76 -18.80
C LEU A 371 -9.30 1.71 -18.36
N ASP A 372 -10.42 2.13 -17.73
CA ASP A 372 -11.47 1.21 -17.30
C ASP A 372 -12.02 0.37 -18.44
N GLU A 373 -12.28 0.99 -19.59
CA GLU A 373 -12.76 0.31 -20.79
C GLU A 373 -11.76 -0.72 -21.36
N ALA A 374 -10.45 -0.50 -21.14
CA ALA A 374 -9.40 -1.40 -21.62
C ALA A 374 -9.03 -2.50 -20.61
N LEU A 375 -9.38 -2.34 -19.32
CA LEU A 375 -8.97 -3.27 -18.25
C LEU A 375 -9.67 -4.64 -18.39
N PRO A 376 -8.93 -5.75 -18.18
CA PRO A 376 -9.52 -7.08 -18.10
C PRO A 376 -10.26 -7.28 -16.76
N ASP A 377 -11.15 -8.28 -16.71
CA ASP A 377 -11.94 -8.59 -15.51
C ASP A 377 -11.11 -8.99 -14.29
N ARG A 378 -9.94 -9.60 -14.52
CA ARG A 378 -9.00 -10.01 -13.46
C ARG A 378 -7.69 -9.26 -13.60
N VAL A 379 -7.54 -8.21 -12.81
CA VAL A 379 -6.38 -7.32 -12.85
C VAL A 379 -6.05 -6.85 -11.44
N ASP A 380 -4.76 -6.71 -11.15
CA ASP A 380 -4.29 -6.02 -9.95
C ASP A 380 -3.87 -4.59 -10.31
N ILE A 381 -4.24 -3.62 -9.50
CA ILE A 381 -3.97 -2.20 -9.72
C ILE A 381 -3.22 -1.66 -8.51
N VAL A 382 -2.07 -1.06 -8.76
CA VAL A 382 -1.25 -0.38 -7.74
C VAL A 382 -1.11 1.07 -8.14
N VAL A 383 -1.51 1.97 -7.26
CA VAL A 383 -1.64 3.40 -7.54
C VAL A 383 -0.67 4.19 -6.68
N ASP A 384 0.04 5.12 -7.30
CA ASP A 384 0.92 6.05 -6.60
C ASP A 384 0.16 7.27 -6.06
N ALA A 385 0.79 8.01 -5.17
CA ALA A 385 0.26 9.27 -4.66
C ALA A 385 0.19 10.35 -5.76
N GLY A 386 -0.60 11.41 -5.53
CA GLY A 386 -0.69 12.57 -6.42
C GLY A 386 -2.04 12.69 -7.12
N ASN A 387 -2.12 13.57 -8.14
CA ASN A 387 -3.36 13.86 -8.85
C ASN A 387 -3.94 12.63 -9.57
N CYS A 388 -3.08 11.82 -10.21
CA CYS A 388 -3.49 10.56 -10.83
C CYS A 388 -4.05 9.57 -9.80
N GLY A 389 -3.45 9.53 -8.60
CA GLY A 389 -3.94 8.73 -7.49
C GLY A 389 -5.31 9.18 -7.01
N ALA A 390 -5.51 10.49 -6.81
CA ALA A 390 -6.80 11.03 -6.42
C ALA A 390 -7.89 10.72 -7.47
N ALA A 391 -7.57 10.88 -8.75
CA ALA A 391 -8.48 10.54 -9.85
C ALA A 391 -8.82 9.04 -9.85
N ALA A 392 -7.83 8.15 -9.76
CA ALA A 392 -8.06 6.71 -9.76
C ALA A 392 -8.86 6.24 -8.53
N ILE A 393 -8.56 6.76 -7.34
CA ILE A 393 -9.32 6.44 -6.12
C ILE A 393 -10.78 6.86 -6.27
N HIS A 394 -11.02 8.06 -6.78
CA HIS A 394 -12.37 8.60 -6.88
C HIS A 394 -13.19 7.96 -8.00
N THR A 395 -12.61 7.86 -9.21
CA THR A 395 -13.39 7.57 -10.41
C THR A 395 -13.19 6.18 -11.02
N LEU A 396 -12.01 5.52 -10.85
CA LEU A 396 -11.76 4.23 -11.49
C LEU A 396 -12.65 3.13 -10.89
N PRO A 397 -13.53 2.50 -11.66
CA PRO A 397 -14.26 1.31 -11.19
C PRO A 397 -13.31 0.14 -10.92
N VAL A 398 -13.55 -0.60 -9.85
CA VAL A 398 -12.67 -1.69 -9.41
C VAL A 398 -13.42 -3.01 -9.40
N ARG A 399 -12.78 -4.02 -9.98
CA ARG A 399 -13.28 -5.40 -10.03
C ARG A 399 -12.87 -6.11 -8.75
N ARG A 400 -13.81 -6.75 -8.07
CA ARG A 400 -13.57 -7.48 -6.82
C ARG A 400 -12.56 -8.64 -6.99
N ALA A 401 -12.42 -9.18 -8.20
CA ALA A 401 -11.53 -10.31 -8.48
C ALA A 401 -10.03 -9.98 -8.41
N GLY A 402 -9.64 -8.68 -8.36
CA GLY A 402 -8.27 -8.19 -8.27
C GLY A 402 -7.97 -7.50 -6.95
N ARG A 403 -6.81 -6.83 -6.91
CA ARG A 403 -6.44 -5.90 -5.84
C ARG A 403 -6.44 -4.47 -6.38
N PHE A 404 -6.76 -3.51 -5.49
CA PHE A 404 -6.55 -2.08 -5.70
C PHE A 404 -5.76 -1.54 -4.51
N ILE A 405 -4.51 -1.23 -4.71
CA ILE A 405 -3.58 -0.84 -3.64
C ILE A 405 -3.12 0.59 -3.84
N VAL A 406 -3.17 1.37 -2.77
CA VAL A 406 -2.62 2.72 -2.67
C VAL A 406 -1.85 2.84 -1.37
N ALA A 407 -0.63 3.37 -1.40
CA ALA A 407 0.16 3.66 -0.21
C ALA A 407 -0.27 5.01 0.38
N LEU A 408 -1.12 5.00 1.39
CA LEU A 408 -1.62 6.19 2.09
C LEU A 408 -1.12 6.32 3.53
N GLY A 409 -0.31 5.38 4.00
CA GLY A 409 0.27 5.40 5.34
C GLY A 409 1.33 6.50 5.50
N MET A 410 2.33 6.50 4.62
CA MET A 410 3.40 7.50 4.54
C MET A 410 3.37 8.28 3.23
N GLY A 411 2.68 7.79 2.22
CA GLY A 411 2.51 8.47 0.94
C GLY A 411 3.81 8.64 0.15
N GLY A 412 4.73 7.72 0.28
CA GLY A 412 6.02 7.75 -0.44
C GLY A 412 5.81 7.65 -1.95
N MET A 413 6.24 8.68 -2.70
CA MET A 413 6.15 8.70 -4.16
C MET A 413 7.08 7.64 -4.77
N GLY A 414 6.60 6.95 -5.82
CA GLY A 414 7.32 5.85 -6.47
C GLY A 414 7.04 4.48 -5.87
N TYR A 415 6.16 4.40 -4.87
CA TYR A 415 5.72 3.15 -4.26
C TYR A 415 5.17 2.15 -5.29
N SER A 416 4.37 2.62 -6.23
CA SER A 416 3.66 1.76 -7.19
C SER A 416 4.59 0.92 -8.06
N PHE A 417 5.80 1.40 -8.37
CA PHE A 417 6.77 0.66 -9.20
C PHE A 417 7.23 -0.62 -8.50
N GLY A 418 7.74 -0.50 -7.28
CA GLY A 418 8.19 -1.66 -6.51
C GLY A 418 7.03 -2.55 -6.11
N ALA A 419 5.93 -2.00 -5.60
CA ALA A 419 4.79 -2.77 -5.13
C ALA A 419 4.12 -3.59 -6.25
N ALA A 420 4.00 -3.04 -7.48
CA ALA A 420 3.48 -3.77 -8.64
C ALA A 420 4.39 -4.96 -9.02
N ILE A 421 5.70 -4.79 -8.96
CA ILE A 421 6.68 -5.85 -9.21
C ILE A 421 6.53 -6.96 -8.16
N GLY A 422 6.53 -6.60 -6.88
CA GLY A 422 6.37 -7.55 -5.78
C GLY A 422 5.05 -8.31 -5.85
N MET A 423 3.95 -7.62 -6.14
CA MET A 423 2.64 -8.23 -6.35
C MET A 423 2.66 -9.24 -7.49
N THR A 424 3.28 -8.88 -8.62
CA THR A 424 3.36 -9.77 -9.78
C THR A 424 4.18 -11.03 -9.47
N PHE A 425 5.29 -10.92 -8.73
CA PHE A 425 6.01 -12.10 -8.24
C PHE A 425 5.15 -12.97 -7.32
N GLY A 426 4.38 -12.35 -6.44
CA GLY A 426 3.44 -13.07 -5.58
C GLY A 426 2.38 -13.85 -6.36
N ARG A 427 1.87 -13.27 -7.45
CA ARG A 427 0.93 -13.97 -8.34
C ARG A 427 1.58 -15.15 -9.06
N GLN A 428 2.82 -14.99 -9.50
CA GLN A 428 3.59 -16.09 -10.12
C GLN A 428 3.84 -17.24 -9.13
N ALA A 429 4.18 -16.94 -7.88
CA ALA A 429 4.36 -17.95 -6.83
C ALA A 429 3.09 -18.79 -6.61
N ARG A 430 1.91 -18.20 -6.82
CA ARG A 430 0.61 -18.88 -6.73
C ARG A 430 0.12 -19.48 -8.04
N HIS A 431 0.93 -19.45 -9.10
CA HIS A 431 0.55 -19.88 -10.45
C HIS A 431 -0.69 -19.14 -10.98
N GLU A 432 -0.92 -17.90 -10.53
CA GLU A 432 -2.00 -17.06 -11.00
C GLU A 432 -1.53 -16.22 -12.20
N SER A 433 -2.19 -16.40 -13.35
CA SER A 433 -1.94 -15.58 -14.53
C SER A 433 -2.87 -14.38 -14.52
N ARG A 434 -2.36 -13.22 -14.09
CA ARG A 434 -3.05 -11.92 -14.23
C ARG A 434 -2.03 -10.81 -14.42
N ARG A 435 -2.48 -9.75 -15.09
CA ARG A 435 -1.65 -8.55 -15.31
C ARG A 435 -1.76 -7.64 -14.10
N THR A 436 -0.67 -6.96 -13.77
CA THR A 436 -0.63 -5.87 -12.79
C THR A 436 -0.53 -4.54 -13.53
N ILE A 437 -1.26 -3.53 -13.07
CA ILE A 437 -1.21 -2.16 -13.58
C ILE A 437 -0.58 -1.28 -12.50
N ALA A 438 0.47 -0.55 -12.84
CA ALA A 438 1.04 0.48 -11.99
C ALA A 438 0.64 1.85 -12.52
N LEU A 439 -0.12 2.62 -11.74
CA LEU A 439 -0.49 4.00 -12.06
C LEU A 439 0.42 4.96 -11.31
N ALA A 440 1.16 5.81 -12.02
CA ALA A 440 2.09 6.75 -11.41
C ALA A 440 2.11 8.09 -12.15
N GLY A 441 2.49 9.16 -11.45
CA GLY A 441 2.87 10.43 -12.08
C GLY A 441 4.32 10.42 -12.55
N ASP A 442 4.67 11.36 -13.42
CA ASP A 442 6.05 11.60 -13.85
C ASP A 442 6.98 11.96 -12.68
N GLY A 443 6.51 12.70 -11.68
CA GLY A 443 7.27 12.97 -10.47
C GLY A 443 7.66 11.71 -9.72
N SER A 444 6.74 10.75 -9.57
CA SER A 444 7.01 9.43 -8.99
C SER A 444 7.97 8.61 -9.87
N PHE A 445 7.80 8.70 -11.19
CA PHE A 445 8.70 8.06 -12.14
C PHE A 445 10.14 8.56 -12.00
N PHE A 446 10.36 9.87 -11.89
CA PHE A 446 11.71 10.42 -11.71
C PHE A 446 12.37 10.00 -10.39
N MET A 447 11.61 9.60 -9.38
CA MET A 447 12.14 9.07 -8.12
C MET A 447 12.52 7.59 -8.24
N HIS A 448 11.62 6.73 -8.71
CA HIS A 448 11.79 5.26 -8.65
C HIS A 448 11.40 4.52 -9.93
N GLY A 449 11.10 5.21 -11.03
CA GLY A 449 10.65 4.60 -12.28
C GLY A 449 11.68 3.71 -12.97
N MET A 450 12.98 3.86 -12.66
CA MET A 450 14.01 2.96 -13.19
C MET A 450 13.81 1.51 -12.73
N GLU A 451 12.95 1.26 -11.77
CA GLU A 451 12.55 -0.09 -11.37
C GLU A 451 11.81 -0.85 -12.49
N ILE A 452 11.31 -0.16 -13.52
CA ILE A 452 10.82 -0.76 -14.76
C ILE A 452 11.85 -1.74 -15.35
N HIS A 453 13.15 -1.48 -15.17
CA HIS A 453 14.20 -2.40 -15.61
C HIS A 453 14.08 -3.79 -14.95
N THR A 454 13.69 -3.88 -13.69
CA THR A 454 13.46 -5.15 -13.01
C THR A 454 12.29 -5.91 -13.66
N ALA A 455 11.20 -5.21 -14.01
CA ALA A 455 10.10 -5.82 -14.75
C ALA A 455 10.54 -6.32 -16.15
N VAL A 456 11.39 -5.57 -16.85
CA VAL A 456 11.98 -5.97 -18.15
C VAL A 456 12.85 -7.22 -17.99
N GLN A 457 13.74 -7.22 -17.00
CA GLN A 457 14.68 -8.32 -16.73
C GLN A 457 13.95 -9.65 -16.48
N TYR A 458 12.86 -9.62 -15.71
CA TYR A 458 12.08 -10.80 -15.35
C TYR A 458 10.87 -11.02 -16.25
N ARG A 459 10.68 -10.21 -17.29
CA ARG A 459 9.55 -10.27 -18.25
C ARG A 459 8.18 -10.31 -17.56
N LEU A 460 8.01 -9.48 -16.52
CA LEU A 460 6.81 -9.46 -15.72
C LEU A 460 5.62 -8.87 -16.50
N PRO A 461 4.40 -9.45 -16.40
CA PRO A 461 3.21 -8.92 -17.06
C PRO A 461 2.66 -7.69 -16.32
N ILE A 462 3.39 -6.59 -16.40
CA ILE A 462 3.04 -5.30 -15.77
C ILE A 462 2.86 -4.24 -16.85
N THR A 463 1.77 -3.47 -16.79
CA THR A 463 1.61 -2.24 -17.57
C THR A 463 1.79 -1.03 -16.66
N PHE A 464 2.78 -0.21 -16.95
CA PHE A 464 3.00 1.07 -16.26
C PHE A 464 2.26 2.16 -17.03
N VAL A 465 1.28 2.79 -16.40
CA VAL A 465 0.52 3.92 -16.95
C VAL A 465 1.01 5.18 -16.25
N LEU A 466 1.76 6.01 -16.97
CA LEU A 466 2.44 7.19 -16.45
C LEU A 466 1.67 8.46 -16.86
N PHE A 467 1.18 9.20 -15.88
CA PHE A 467 0.53 10.50 -16.11
C PHE A 467 1.62 11.59 -16.14
N ASN A 468 2.01 11.97 -17.36
CA ASN A 468 3.09 12.92 -17.60
C ASN A 468 2.53 14.34 -17.75
N ASN A 469 2.60 15.12 -16.70
CA ASN A 469 2.23 16.53 -16.67
C ASN A 469 3.44 17.47 -16.48
N ASN A 470 4.65 16.93 -16.46
CA ASN A 470 5.91 17.61 -16.20
C ASN A 470 5.89 18.42 -14.89
N ALA A 471 5.34 17.84 -13.82
CA ALA A 471 5.24 18.51 -12.53
C ALA A 471 4.94 17.57 -11.36
N HIS A 472 5.23 18.02 -10.16
CA HIS A 472 4.55 17.57 -8.95
C HIS A 472 3.17 18.26 -8.86
N ALA A 473 2.21 17.83 -9.68
CA ALA A 473 0.98 18.58 -9.93
C ALA A 473 0.12 18.82 -8.68
N MET A 474 0.12 17.92 -7.69
CA MET A 474 -0.54 18.14 -6.39
C MET A 474 0.06 19.34 -5.65
N CYS A 475 1.38 19.58 -5.77
CA CYS A 475 2.05 20.74 -5.21
C CYS A 475 1.77 22.00 -6.02
N VAL A 476 1.73 21.89 -7.36
CA VAL A 476 1.31 23.01 -8.24
C VAL A 476 -0.12 23.47 -7.86
N SER A 477 -1.05 22.55 -7.67
CA SER A 477 -2.41 22.89 -7.22
C SER A 477 -2.42 23.63 -5.88
N ARG A 478 -1.54 23.23 -4.92
CA ARG A 478 -1.38 23.96 -3.66
C ARG A 478 -0.81 25.36 -3.86
N GLU A 479 0.20 25.51 -4.72
CA GLU A 479 0.78 26.82 -5.05
C GLU A 479 -0.30 27.75 -5.62
N GLN A 480 -1.14 27.25 -6.51
CA GLN A 480 -2.23 28.02 -7.11
C GLN A 480 -3.32 28.41 -6.11
N ILE A 481 -3.75 27.48 -5.26
CA ILE A 481 -4.89 27.67 -4.37
C ILE A 481 -4.49 28.46 -3.11
N PHE A 482 -3.36 28.12 -2.47
CA PHE A 482 -2.98 28.64 -1.16
C PHE A 482 -1.92 29.76 -1.23
N TYR A 483 -1.14 29.85 -2.32
CA TYR A 483 -0.03 30.79 -2.46
C TYR A 483 -0.20 31.73 -3.66
N HIS A 484 -1.46 31.89 -4.16
CA HIS A 484 -1.84 32.83 -5.21
C HIS A 484 -1.08 32.69 -6.54
N ASP A 485 -0.53 31.51 -6.81
CA ASP A 485 0.24 31.21 -8.02
C ASP A 485 1.44 32.17 -8.27
N LEU A 486 2.03 32.69 -7.18
CA LEU A 486 3.12 33.66 -7.26
C LEU A 486 4.44 33.05 -7.74
N TYR A 487 4.60 31.74 -7.59
CA TYR A 487 5.79 30.99 -7.97
C TYR A 487 5.45 29.51 -8.23
N SER A 488 6.34 28.80 -8.90
CA SER A 488 6.30 27.34 -8.93
C SER A 488 7.70 26.73 -8.94
N TYR A 489 8.00 25.95 -7.92
CA TYR A 489 9.17 25.07 -7.86
C TYR A 489 8.88 23.66 -8.36
N ASN A 490 7.62 23.36 -8.64
CA ASN A 490 7.14 21.99 -8.85
C ASN A 490 6.89 21.66 -10.32
N ARG A 491 7.26 22.55 -11.26
CA ARG A 491 7.18 22.32 -12.70
C ARG A 491 8.53 21.87 -13.24
N PHE A 492 8.51 20.84 -14.08
CA PHE A 492 9.69 20.26 -14.70
C PHE A 492 9.84 20.73 -16.16
N GLY A 493 11.03 20.51 -16.73
CA GLY A 493 11.22 20.56 -18.17
C GLY A 493 10.45 19.43 -18.87
N GLU A 494 10.10 19.64 -20.13
CA GLU A 494 9.36 18.64 -20.92
C GLU A 494 10.16 17.32 -21.04
N SER A 495 9.42 16.20 -20.94
CA SER A 495 9.97 14.86 -21.08
C SER A 495 9.06 13.97 -21.93
N SER A 496 9.68 13.07 -22.69
CA SER A 496 9.01 12.01 -23.46
C SER A 496 9.34 10.67 -22.82
N LEU A 497 8.54 10.26 -21.82
CA LEU A 497 8.87 9.09 -21.00
C LEU A 497 8.71 7.79 -21.80
N GLY A 498 7.67 7.67 -22.63
CA GLY A 498 7.44 6.50 -23.47
C GLY A 498 8.58 6.28 -24.45
N ALA A 499 8.87 7.29 -25.28
CA ALA A 499 9.96 7.22 -26.25
C ALA A 499 11.34 7.03 -25.60
N GLY A 500 11.57 7.71 -24.45
CA GLY A 500 12.80 7.55 -23.67
C GLY A 500 13.02 6.13 -23.17
N LEU A 501 11.99 5.51 -22.60
CA LEU A 501 12.03 4.14 -22.09
C LEU A 501 12.15 3.09 -23.23
N ALA A 502 11.48 3.29 -24.37
CA ALA A 502 11.63 2.44 -25.53
C ALA A 502 13.06 2.43 -26.07
N ALA A 503 13.71 3.60 -26.08
CA ALA A 503 15.11 3.74 -26.49
C ALA A 503 16.10 3.14 -25.47
N MET A 504 15.79 3.27 -24.18
CA MET A 504 16.63 2.76 -23.07
C MET A 504 16.57 1.24 -22.94
N PHE A 505 15.39 0.65 -23.14
CA PHE A 505 15.16 -0.80 -22.97
C PHE A 505 14.70 -1.44 -24.28
N PRO A 506 15.62 -1.93 -25.13
CA PRO A 506 15.26 -2.55 -26.40
C PRO A 506 14.24 -3.68 -26.24
N GLY A 507 13.14 -3.59 -26.99
CA GLY A 507 12.04 -4.57 -26.92
C GLY A 507 10.94 -4.25 -25.89
N LEU A 508 11.09 -3.23 -25.08
CA LEU A 508 10.01 -2.71 -24.24
C LEU A 508 8.97 -1.99 -25.10
N HIS A 509 7.72 -2.43 -25.05
CA HIS A 509 6.61 -1.67 -25.62
C HIS A 509 6.34 -0.44 -24.76
N ALA A 510 6.76 0.74 -25.22
CA ALA A 510 6.58 2.00 -24.50
C ALA A 510 6.20 3.12 -25.46
N VAL A 511 5.12 3.85 -25.17
CA VAL A 511 4.56 4.88 -26.05
C VAL A 511 4.17 6.13 -25.25
N ASP A 512 4.29 7.30 -25.88
CA ASP A 512 3.71 8.56 -25.39
C ASP A 512 2.38 8.81 -26.13
N VAL A 513 1.34 9.22 -25.39
CA VAL A 513 0.00 9.49 -25.91
C VAL A 513 -0.46 10.88 -25.45
N ASP A 514 -0.79 11.75 -26.40
CA ASP A 514 -1.29 13.12 -26.19
C ASP A 514 -2.68 13.36 -26.82
N ASP A 515 -3.20 12.40 -27.60
CA ASP A 515 -4.50 12.43 -28.23
C ASP A 515 -5.47 11.42 -27.57
N PRO A 516 -6.57 11.86 -26.97
CA PRO A 516 -7.54 10.97 -26.30
C PRO A 516 -8.17 9.95 -27.26
N ARG A 517 -8.21 10.23 -28.58
CA ARG A 517 -8.81 9.33 -29.58
C ARG A 517 -8.04 8.03 -29.77
N VAL A 518 -6.71 8.05 -29.57
CA VAL A 518 -5.85 6.87 -29.70
C VAL A 518 -5.51 6.22 -28.38
N LEU A 519 -5.85 6.84 -27.25
CA LEU A 519 -5.48 6.37 -25.92
C LEU A 519 -6.02 4.97 -25.62
N ARG A 520 -7.28 4.71 -25.94
CA ARG A 520 -7.90 3.38 -25.74
C ARG A 520 -7.17 2.28 -26.50
N GLU A 521 -6.82 2.54 -27.76
CA GLU A 521 -6.07 1.60 -28.58
C GLU A 521 -4.66 1.34 -27.99
N ALA A 522 -3.94 2.40 -27.62
CA ALA A 522 -2.63 2.30 -26.99
C ALA A 522 -2.65 1.50 -25.68
N LEU A 523 -3.64 1.74 -24.83
CA LEU A 523 -3.86 0.96 -23.60
C LEU A 523 -4.15 -0.50 -23.92
N GLY A 524 -5.05 -0.79 -24.87
CA GLY A 524 -5.38 -2.15 -25.28
C GLY A 524 -4.16 -2.92 -25.82
N GLN A 525 -3.32 -2.28 -26.63
CA GLN A 525 -2.07 -2.85 -27.12
C GLN A 525 -1.08 -3.13 -25.98
N ALA A 526 -0.90 -2.17 -25.07
CA ALA A 526 -0.01 -2.31 -23.92
C ALA A 526 -0.46 -3.43 -22.98
N LEU A 527 -1.77 -3.53 -22.70
CA LEU A 527 -2.35 -4.57 -21.85
C LEU A 527 -2.26 -5.97 -22.45
N SER A 528 -2.26 -6.10 -23.77
CA SER A 528 -2.13 -7.38 -24.47
C SER A 528 -0.69 -7.78 -24.75
N THR A 529 0.28 -6.90 -24.55
CA THR A 529 1.71 -7.15 -24.79
C THR A 529 2.24 -8.22 -23.83
N PRO A 530 2.87 -9.30 -24.27
CA PRO A 530 3.58 -10.23 -23.38
C PRO A 530 4.70 -9.50 -22.63
N GLY A 531 4.76 -9.66 -21.31
CA GLY A 531 5.76 -8.97 -20.48
C GLY A 531 5.38 -7.52 -20.13
N PRO A 532 6.36 -6.69 -19.75
CA PRO A 532 6.12 -5.31 -19.33
C PRO A 532 5.80 -4.39 -20.50
N SER A 533 5.01 -3.35 -20.22
CA SER A 533 4.68 -2.30 -21.18
C SER A 533 4.51 -0.95 -20.46
N VAL A 534 4.62 0.16 -21.20
CA VAL A 534 4.49 1.52 -20.67
C VAL A 534 3.60 2.35 -21.60
N VAL A 535 2.62 3.04 -21.01
CA VAL A 535 1.84 4.07 -21.69
C VAL A 535 2.01 5.37 -20.90
N SER A 536 2.70 6.35 -21.50
CA SER A 536 2.87 7.69 -20.94
C SER A 536 1.79 8.60 -21.50
N ILE A 537 0.90 9.07 -20.63
CA ILE A 537 -0.26 9.89 -21.00
C ILE A 537 0.07 11.36 -20.71
N ARG A 538 0.05 12.20 -21.73
CA ARG A 538 0.25 13.65 -21.57
C ARG A 538 -0.96 14.27 -20.87
N CYS A 539 -0.74 14.83 -19.68
CA CYS A 539 -1.75 15.51 -18.88
C CYS A 539 -1.35 16.96 -18.59
N SER A 540 -2.24 17.72 -17.97
CA SER A 540 -1.97 19.08 -17.51
C SER A 540 -1.64 19.10 -16.02
N ALA A 541 -0.62 19.88 -15.64
CA ALA A 541 -0.32 20.17 -14.25
C ALA A 541 -1.35 21.10 -13.57
N ASP A 542 -2.14 21.80 -14.38
CA ASP A 542 -3.13 22.80 -13.92
C ASP A 542 -4.54 22.21 -13.73
N GLU A 543 -4.72 20.92 -14.06
CA GLU A 543 -6.00 20.25 -13.83
C GLU A 543 -6.16 19.90 -12.34
N ILE A 544 -7.26 20.37 -11.75
CA ILE A 544 -7.58 20.09 -10.34
C ILE A 544 -8.18 18.69 -10.23
N PRO A 545 -7.59 17.79 -9.43
CA PRO A 545 -8.11 16.43 -9.25
C PRO A 545 -9.35 16.42 -8.33
N PRO A 546 -10.10 15.30 -8.28
CA PRO A 546 -11.19 15.11 -7.32
C PRO A 546 -10.63 14.91 -5.90
N PHE A 547 -10.26 16.03 -5.28
CA PHE A 547 -9.68 16.11 -3.95
C PHE A 547 -10.38 17.23 -3.16
N ALA A 548 -11.25 16.85 -2.22
CA ALA A 548 -12.16 17.76 -1.53
C ALA A 548 -11.47 19.01 -0.93
N PRO A 549 -10.27 18.94 -0.32
CA PRO A 549 -9.61 20.13 0.19
C PRO A 549 -9.32 21.21 -0.87
N PHE A 550 -9.06 20.83 -2.13
CA PHE A 550 -8.84 21.80 -3.22
C PHE A 550 -10.14 22.39 -3.75
N LEU A 551 -11.21 21.63 -3.70
CA LEU A 551 -12.53 22.05 -4.20
C LEU A 551 -13.22 22.98 -3.21
N ASN A 552 -13.19 22.69 -1.91
CA ASN A 552 -13.82 23.46 -0.85
C ASN A 552 -13.23 24.89 -0.71
N GLU A 553 -11.92 25.04 -0.85
CA GLU A 553 -11.27 26.36 -0.77
C GLU A 553 -11.64 27.27 -1.94
N ARG A 554 -11.85 26.71 -3.14
CA ARG A 554 -12.30 27.50 -4.31
C ARG A 554 -13.73 28.03 -4.16
N ASP A 555 -14.59 27.29 -3.48
CA ASP A 555 -15.99 27.66 -3.26
C ASP A 555 -16.18 28.60 -2.05
N GLY A 556 -15.10 29.04 -1.41
CA GLY A 556 -15.14 30.01 -0.29
C GLY A 556 -15.65 29.43 1.03
N HIS A 557 -15.72 28.12 1.16
CA HIS A 557 -16.07 27.44 2.41
C HIS A 557 -14.82 27.28 3.30
N HIS A 558 -14.44 28.35 4.00
CA HIS A 558 -13.40 28.32 5.01
C HIS A 558 -13.82 27.43 6.19
N HIS A 559 -13.29 26.23 6.29
CA HIS A 559 -13.18 25.54 7.58
C HIS A 559 -11.92 26.04 8.32
N SER A 560 -12.12 27.12 9.09
CA SER A 560 -11.12 27.67 9.99
C SER A 560 -10.81 26.69 11.12
N THR A 561 -9.67 25.98 11.07
CA THR A 561 -9.02 25.45 12.30
C THR A 561 -7.52 25.15 12.14
N VAL A 562 -6.93 25.20 10.94
CA VAL A 562 -5.48 24.92 10.79
C VAL A 562 -4.71 26.07 10.12
N THR A 563 -5.39 27.05 9.55
CA THR A 563 -4.78 28.12 8.74
C THR A 563 -4.30 29.33 9.56
N THR A 564 -4.84 29.57 10.74
CA THR A 564 -4.53 30.80 11.49
C THR A 564 -3.12 30.78 12.10
N GLU A 565 -2.67 29.65 12.64
CA GLU A 565 -1.32 29.53 13.22
C GLU A 565 -0.20 29.57 12.17
N VAL A 566 -0.46 29.08 10.95
CA VAL A 566 0.53 29.09 9.85
C VAL A 566 0.60 30.46 9.18
N GLN A 567 -0.51 31.19 9.08
CA GLN A 567 -0.51 32.54 8.52
C GLN A 567 0.18 33.57 9.42
N GLU A 568 0.05 33.46 10.74
CA GLU A 568 0.76 34.32 11.68
C GLU A 568 2.28 34.05 11.68
N ALA A 569 2.72 32.78 11.49
CA ALA A 569 4.13 32.44 11.40
C ALA A 569 4.82 32.91 10.10
N ILE A 570 4.07 33.12 9.01
CA ILE A 570 4.62 33.60 7.72
C ILE A 570 4.69 35.13 7.66
N ALA A 571 3.83 35.83 8.38
CA ALA A 571 3.82 37.30 8.40
C ALA A 571 5.06 37.92 9.06
N ASP A 572 5.81 37.16 9.84
CA ASP A 572 7.01 37.60 10.58
C ASP A 572 8.35 37.29 9.86
N VAL A 573 8.35 36.83 8.61
CA VAL A 573 9.59 36.61 7.86
C VAL A 573 9.97 37.89 7.11
N PRO A 574 11.08 38.57 7.47
CA PRO A 574 11.52 39.76 6.77
C PRO A 574 11.90 39.42 5.32
N SER A 575 11.37 40.19 4.37
CA SER A 575 11.74 40.12 2.96
C SER A 575 13.26 40.31 2.82
N ARG A 576 13.97 39.26 2.43
CA ARG A 576 15.38 39.39 2.00
C ARG A 576 15.38 39.87 0.55
N SER A 577 15.88 41.10 0.39
CA SER A 577 16.26 41.71 -0.89
C SER A 577 17.47 40.99 -1.52
#